data_c68bd6249f0b7ce3d843a694cd3ccbc7
#
_entry.id   c68bd6249f0b7ce3d843a694cd3ccbc7
#
_cell.length_a   1.000
_cell.length_b   1.000
_cell.length_c   1.000
_cell.angle_alpha   90.00
_cell.angle_beta   90.00
_cell.angle_gamma   90.00
#
_symmetry.space_group_name_H-M   'P 1'
#
loop_
_entity.id
_entity.type
_entity.pdbx_description
1 polymer ?
#
loop_
_entity_poly.entity_id
_entity_poly.type
_entity_poly.pdbx_seq_one_letter_code
_entity_poly.pdbx_strand_id
1 'polypeptide(L)'
;MTSTMRLIWQLVTIVGIAAAAGGVWYGAPLMRGDGGPQAAAPDRTAKPVNVIAAAVVTGPISTMVDAVGTLRANEAVTINSKQTGNIKTIRFDDGQIVERGAVLVELDDAEARAQLAVAEADRRNAQQLLERSRALLTRQAVAEARVDELTAARDRADAAARAARARLQDLVVTAPFAGQTGLRRVSPGALVSNGTAITTLDDIRTVKLDFRVPEAALGSLRQGLGVSAKSPAYPTETFTGIVSAIDTRVDPVTRAVEVVAVLPNADLRLKPGMFMNVGLTLSTKGDAVLIAEEALVPLGERQFVFVVADGRAQRRAITIGLRQAGMVQVRDGVKPGEIVVVRGTQRVRDGLPVKAETSPPPTVPATAAGS
;
A
#
# COMPACT_ATOMS: atom_id res chain seq x y z
N MET A 1 -64.93 24.62 -55.87
CA MET A 1 -63.97 24.56 -57.00
C MET A 1 -62.59 24.58 -56.46
N THR A 2 -61.90 23.41 -56.31
CA THR A 2 -60.42 23.38 -56.16
C THR A 2 -59.85 21.99 -55.89
N SER A 3 -60.66 20.94 -55.73
CA SER A 3 -60.10 19.62 -55.41
C SER A 3 -59.85 18.70 -56.61
N THR A 4 -60.50 18.95 -57.72
CA THR A 4 -60.44 18.09 -58.95
C THR A 4 -59.25 18.45 -59.86
N MET A 5 -58.73 19.67 -59.78
CA MET A 5 -57.64 20.12 -60.65
C MET A 5 -56.27 19.68 -60.20
N ARG A 6 -56.09 19.32 -58.95
CA ARG A 6 -54.82 18.75 -58.40
C ARG A 6 -54.62 17.26 -58.72
N LEU A 7 -55.71 16.53 -58.87
CA LEU A 7 -55.65 15.10 -59.18
C LEU A 7 -55.27 14.85 -60.65
N ILE A 8 -55.66 15.73 -61.55
CA ILE A 8 -55.34 15.64 -62.99
C ILE A 8 -53.89 15.94 -63.27
N TRP A 9 -53.26 16.86 -62.51
CA TRP A 9 -51.83 17.18 -62.64
C TRP A 9 -50.93 16.08 -62.11
N GLN A 10 -51.34 15.35 -61.09
CA GLN A 10 -50.60 14.21 -60.56
C GLN A 10 -50.60 12.97 -61.45
N LEU A 11 -51.72 12.77 -62.21
CA LEU A 11 -51.80 11.67 -63.17
C LEU A 11 -50.94 11.92 -64.41
N VAL A 12 -50.81 13.17 -64.86
CA VAL A 12 -49.98 13.53 -66.03
C VAL A 12 -48.54 13.38 -65.75
N THR A 13 -48.03 13.65 -64.50
CA THR A 13 -46.66 13.46 -64.10
C THR A 13 -46.27 11.99 -63.93
N ILE A 14 -47.20 11.14 -63.52
CA ILE A 14 -46.95 9.68 -63.35
C ILE A 14 -46.85 8.99 -64.73
N VAL A 15 -47.66 9.38 -65.69
CA VAL A 15 -47.60 8.85 -67.06
C VAL A 15 -46.35 9.31 -67.82
N GLY A 16 -45.86 10.54 -67.55
CA GLY A 16 -44.58 11.05 -68.12
C GLY A 16 -43.34 10.31 -67.65
N ILE A 17 -43.33 9.89 -66.40
CA ILE A 17 -42.19 9.14 -65.81
C ILE A 17 -42.20 7.66 -66.28
N ALA A 18 -43.36 7.05 -66.50
CA ALA A 18 -43.47 5.70 -67.03
C ALA A 18 -43.00 5.56 -68.46
N ALA A 19 -43.19 6.60 -69.28
CA ALA A 19 -42.79 6.63 -70.70
C ALA A 19 -41.24 6.82 -70.83
N ALA A 20 -40.59 7.55 -69.90
CA ALA A 20 -39.13 7.74 -69.91
C ALA A 20 -38.38 6.49 -69.41
N ALA A 21 -38.95 5.69 -68.51
CA ALA A 21 -38.39 4.45 -68.07
C ALA A 21 -38.47 3.27 -69.04
N GLY A 22 -39.47 3.27 -69.93
CA GLY A 22 -39.65 2.24 -70.97
C GLY A 22 -38.75 2.37 -72.17
N GLY A 23 -38.23 3.62 -72.43
CA GLY A 23 -37.36 3.88 -73.58
C GLY A 23 -35.88 3.44 -73.39
N VAL A 24 -35.44 3.23 -72.17
CA VAL A 24 -34.06 2.82 -71.83
C VAL A 24 -33.89 1.31 -71.91
N TRP A 25 -34.94 0.52 -71.90
CA TRP A 25 -34.85 -0.95 -71.83
C TRP A 25 -34.92 -1.65 -73.17
N TYR A 26 -35.17 -0.94 -74.34
CA TYR A 26 -35.33 -1.56 -75.62
C TYR A 26 -34.27 -1.22 -76.71
N GLY A 27 -33.16 -0.57 -76.26
CA GLY A 27 -32.20 -0.08 -77.25
C GLY A 27 -30.71 -0.39 -76.84
N ALA A 28 -30.35 -1.63 -76.56
CA ALA A 28 -28.96 -2.00 -76.47
C ALA A 28 -28.64 -3.11 -77.48
N PRO A 29 -27.83 -2.85 -78.52
CA PRO A 29 -27.36 -3.88 -79.39
C PRO A 29 -26.13 -4.61 -78.74
N LEU A 30 -26.19 -5.93 -78.81
CA LEU A 30 -25.16 -6.91 -78.67
C LEU A 30 -23.77 -6.44 -79.12
N MET A 31 -22.86 -6.20 -78.15
CA MET A 31 -21.43 -6.40 -78.37
C MET A 31 -20.94 -7.45 -77.36
N ARG A 32 -20.78 -8.65 -77.85
CA ARG A 32 -20.16 -9.77 -77.24
C ARG A 32 -18.64 -9.53 -77.31
N GLY A 33 -18.07 -9.15 -76.18
CA GLY A 33 -16.60 -9.16 -75.96
C GLY A 33 -16.34 -10.22 -74.90
N ASP A 34 -15.77 -11.33 -75.31
CA ASP A 34 -15.20 -12.37 -74.42
C ASP A 34 -14.09 -11.73 -73.53
N GLY A 35 -14.40 -11.52 -72.31
CA GLY A 35 -13.45 -11.18 -71.26
C GLY A 35 -13.84 -11.95 -70.00
N GLY A 36 -13.32 -13.14 -69.83
CA GLY A 36 -13.45 -13.93 -68.63
C GLY A 36 -13.03 -13.14 -67.39
N PRO A 37 -13.51 -13.48 -66.18
CA PRO A 37 -13.09 -12.82 -64.99
C PRO A 37 -11.59 -13.06 -64.79
N GLN A 38 -10.80 -12.02 -65.11
CA GLN A 38 -9.36 -12.00 -64.83
C GLN A 38 -9.24 -11.96 -63.29
N ALA A 39 -8.97 -13.13 -62.73
CA ALA A 39 -8.53 -13.24 -61.35
C ALA A 39 -7.39 -12.26 -61.17
N ALA A 40 -7.62 -11.25 -60.33
CA ALA A 40 -6.56 -10.31 -59.92
C ALA A 40 -5.40 -11.10 -59.36
N ALA A 41 -4.35 -11.23 -60.20
CA ALA A 41 -3.10 -11.80 -59.72
C ALA A 41 -2.61 -10.98 -58.52
N PRO A 42 -2.11 -11.62 -57.46
CA PRO A 42 -1.60 -10.88 -56.32
C PRO A 42 -0.45 -9.98 -56.81
N ASP A 43 -0.57 -8.69 -56.52
CA ASP A 43 0.39 -7.65 -56.84
C ASP A 43 1.77 -8.03 -56.24
N ARG A 44 2.60 -8.67 -57.05
CA ARG A 44 3.90 -9.23 -56.65
C ARG A 44 5.02 -8.18 -56.56
N THR A 45 4.70 -6.88 -56.67
CA THR A 45 5.70 -5.80 -56.78
C THR A 45 5.52 -4.70 -55.75
N ALA A 46 4.81 -4.91 -54.65
CA ALA A 46 4.78 -3.94 -53.59
C ALA A 46 6.19 -3.84 -52.97
N LYS A 47 6.80 -2.67 -53.07
CA LYS A 47 8.08 -2.40 -52.40
C LYS A 47 7.95 -2.68 -50.91
N PRO A 48 8.90 -3.42 -50.30
CA PRO A 48 8.82 -3.72 -48.87
C PRO A 48 8.82 -2.42 -48.06
N VAL A 49 7.91 -2.32 -47.12
CA VAL A 49 7.83 -1.17 -46.21
C VAL A 49 8.82 -1.39 -45.07
N ASN A 50 9.71 -0.41 -44.84
CA ASN A 50 10.61 -0.45 -43.68
C ASN A 50 9.81 -0.23 -42.41
N VAL A 51 9.94 -1.12 -41.44
CA VAL A 51 9.28 -1.11 -40.12
C VAL A 51 10.30 -1.44 -39.04
N ILE A 52 10.07 -0.89 -37.84
CA ILE A 52 10.80 -1.31 -36.65
C ILE A 52 9.96 -2.39 -35.96
N ALA A 53 10.57 -3.52 -35.73
CA ALA A 53 9.92 -4.66 -35.09
C ALA A 53 10.67 -5.11 -33.82
N ALA A 54 9.97 -5.66 -32.87
CA ALA A 54 10.54 -6.24 -31.65
C ALA A 54 10.02 -7.66 -31.43
N ALA A 55 10.81 -8.46 -30.76
CA ALA A 55 10.40 -9.80 -30.36
C ALA A 55 9.38 -9.73 -29.21
N VAL A 56 8.40 -10.62 -29.26
CA VAL A 56 7.49 -10.90 -28.14
C VAL A 56 8.28 -11.62 -27.05
N VAL A 57 8.35 -11.04 -25.88
CA VAL A 57 9.12 -11.57 -24.76
C VAL A 57 8.21 -12.09 -23.64
N THR A 58 8.74 -12.96 -22.81
CA THR A 58 8.11 -13.32 -21.55
C THR A 58 8.78 -12.57 -20.41
N GLY A 59 7.99 -12.10 -19.46
CA GLY A 59 8.53 -11.38 -18.32
C GLY A 59 7.53 -11.16 -17.21
N PRO A 60 7.99 -10.66 -16.06
CA PRO A 60 7.12 -10.37 -14.95
C PRO A 60 6.24 -9.15 -15.25
N ILE A 61 4.96 -9.27 -14.89
CA ILE A 61 4.02 -8.15 -14.87
C ILE A 61 3.23 -8.20 -13.57
N SER A 62 3.09 -7.05 -12.93
CA SER A 62 2.46 -6.96 -11.62
C SER A 62 1.20 -6.12 -11.68
N THR A 63 0.16 -6.57 -10.97
CA THR A 63 -1.00 -5.72 -10.66
C THR A 63 -0.64 -4.90 -9.44
N MET A 64 -0.59 -3.58 -9.59
CA MET A 64 -0.30 -2.66 -8.50
C MET A 64 -1.50 -1.75 -8.23
N VAL A 65 -1.66 -1.35 -6.99
CA VAL A 65 -2.59 -0.31 -6.55
C VAL A 65 -1.78 0.81 -5.94
N ASP A 66 -1.98 2.01 -6.48
CA ASP A 66 -1.38 3.21 -5.92
C ASP A 66 -2.28 3.78 -4.82
N ALA A 67 -1.68 4.16 -3.72
CA ALA A 67 -2.34 4.73 -2.56
C ALA A 67 -1.46 5.82 -1.94
N VAL A 68 -2.02 6.52 -1.00
CA VAL A 68 -1.29 7.46 -0.16
C VAL A 68 -1.41 7.04 1.29
N GLY A 69 -0.35 7.22 2.05
CA GLY A 69 -0.31 6.80 3.45
C GLY A 69 0.50 7.74 4.32
N THR A 70 0.40 7.49 5.62
CA THR A 70 1.15 8.23 6.64
C THR A 70 1.90 7.24 7.52
N LEU A 71 3.15 7.58 7.81
CA LEU A 71 3.96 6.80 8.72
C LEU A 71 3.56 7.06 10.17
N ARG A 72 3.55 6.02 10.98
CA ARG A 72 3.50 6.11 12.43
C ARG A 72 4.60 5.26 13.08
N ALA A 73 4.96 5.56 14.30
CA ALA A 73 5.88 4.74 15.07
C ALA A 73 5.29 3.33 15.27
N ASN A 74 6.16 2.35 15.49
CA ASN A 74 5.72 1.01 15.91
C ASN A 74 4.96 1.12 17.23
N GLU A 75 5.55 1.83 18.21
CA GLU A 75 4.93 2.22 19.49
C GLU A 75 5.23 3.69 19.75
N ALA A 76 4.26 4.44 20.24
CA ALA A 76 4.39 5.85 20.60
C ALA A 76 3.66 6.13 21.90
N VAL A 77 4.31 6.85 22.81
CA VAL A 77 3.71 7.26 24.08
C VAL A 77 4.21 8.63 24.51
N THR A 78 3.32 9.40 25.13
CA THR A 78 3.74 10.58 25.87
C THR A 78 4.10 10.17 27.30
N ILE A 79 5.34 10.42 27.68
CA ILE A 79 5.85 10.16 29.04
C ILE A 79 5.37 11.30 29.94
N ASN A 80 4.55 10.94 30.90
CA ASN A 80 3.95 11.87 31.86
C ASN A 80 4.45 11.58 33.27
N SER A 81 4.47 12.62 34.11
CA SER A 81 4.66 12.41 35.56
C SER A 81 3.45 11.69 36.15
N LYS A 82 3.72 10.69 37.01
CA LYS A 82 2.67 9.97 37.77
C LYS A 82 2.36 10.64 39.11
N GLN A 83 3.26 11.46 39.64
CA GLN A 83 3.13 12.12 40.94
C GLN A 83 3.42 13.62 40.77
N THR A 84 2.91 14.39 41.74
CA THR A 84 3.25 15.80 41.87
C THR A 84 4.55 15.95 42.66
N GLY A 85 5.48 16.76 42.16
CA GLY A 85 6.75 17.01 42.84
C GLY A 85 7.70 17.88 42.03
N ASN A 86 8.78 18.33 42.62
CA ASN A 86 9.83 19.07 41.93
C ASN A 86 10.74 18.09 41.18
N ILE A 87 11.15 18.46 39.98
CA ILE A 87 12.14 17.68 39.21
C ILE A 87 13.51 17.85 39.86
N LYS A 88 14.09 16.74 40.32
CA LYS A 88 15.42 16.69 40.90
C LYS A 88 16.49 16.57 39.81
N THR A 89 16.34 15.59 38.92
CA THR A 89 17.28 15.35 37.83
C THR A 89 16.55 14.86 36.58
N ILE A 90 17.10 15.22 35.41
CA ILE A 90 16.72 14.71 34.10
C ILE A 90 17.92 13.93 33.57
N ARG A 91 17.68 12.70 33.12
CA ARG A 91 18.76 11.75 32.72
C ARG A 91 18.69 11.39 31.24
N PHE A 92 18.07 12.22 30.42
CA PHE A 92 18.04 12.03 28.97
C PHE A 92 18.26 13.36 28.26
N ASP A 93 18.76 13.31 27.04
CA ASP A 93 18.88 14.42 26.11
C ASP A 93 17.76 14.37 25.04
N ASP A 94 17.50 15.51 24.40
CA ASP A 94 16.52 15.64 23.33
C ASP A 94 16.91 14.75 22.14
N GLY A 95 16.01 13.88 21.71
CA GLY A 95 16.25 12.95 20.60
C GLY A 95 17.14 11.75 20.93
N GLN A 96 17.48 11.52 22.19
CA GLN A 96 18.31 10.40 22.63
C GLN A 96 17.57 9.06 22.46
N ILE A 97 18.30 8.03 22.05
CA ILE A 97 17.82 6.66 22.08
C ILE A 97 17.99 6.09 23.48
N VAL A 98 16.91 5.58 24.05
CA VAL A 98 16.89 5.00 25.39
C VAL A 98 16.40 3.56 25.34
N GLU A 99 16.87 2.75 26.30
CA GLU A 99 16.41 1.37 26.46
C GLU A 99 15.18 1.28 27.38
N ARG A 100 14.46 0.18 27.30
CA ARG A 100 13.36 -0.12 28.22
C ARG A 100 13.84 -0.11 29.65
N GLY A 101 13.13 0.61 30.53
CA GLY A 101 13.47 0.74 31.95
C GLY A 101 14.52 1.82 32.26
N ALA A 102 15.07 2.49 31.24
CA ALA A 102 15.98 3.62 31.46
C ALA A 102 15.27 4.71 32.27
N VAL A 103 15.96 5.24 33.28
CA VAL A 103 15.44 6.35 34.09
C VAL A 103 15.52 7.62 33.27
N LEU A 104 14.39 8.28 33.08
CA LEU A 104 14.29 9.53 32.32
C LEU A 104 14.29 10.75 33.26
N VAL A 105 13.51 10.69 34.32
CA VAL A 105 13.36 11.80 35.28
C VAL A 105 13.25 11.25 36.68
N GLU A 106 13.91 11.91 37.61
CA GLU A 106 13.76 11.70 39.04
C GLU A 106 13.14 12.95 39.68
N LEU A 107 12.05 12.75 40.39
CA LEU A 107 11.46 13.78 41.22
C LEU A 107 12.11 13.80 42.61
N ASP A 108 11.89 14.86 43.39
CA ASP A 108 12.35 14.92 44.77
C ASP A 108 11.63 13.83 45.59
N ASP A 109 12.42 12.94 46.16
CA ASP A 109 11.99 11.72 46.81
C ASP A 109 12.22 11.72 48.34
N ALA A 110 12.69 12.85 48.90
CA ALA A 110 13.08 12.94 50.29
C ALA A 110 11.93 12.59 51.25
N GLU A 111 10.74 13.16 51.03
CA GLU A 111 9.54 12.90 51.81
C GLU A 111 9.05 11.47 51.68
N ALA A 112 9.00 10.94 50.43
CA ALA A 112 8.52 9.59 50.17
C ALA A 112 9.46 8.53 50.77
N ARG A 113 10.75 8.77 50.76
CA ARG A 113 11.75 7.91 51.44
C ARG A 113 11.54 7.89 52.95
N ALA A 114 11.30 9.05 53.56
CA ALA A 114 11.02 9.14 54.99
C ALA A 114 9.71 8.40 55.35
N GLN A 115 8.66 8.56 54.54
CA GLN A 115 7.38 7.85 54.74
C GLN A 115 7.52 6.34 54.60
N LEU A 116 8.31 5.87 53.62
CA LEU A 116 8.63 4.43 53.46
C LEU A 116 9.41 3.92 54.68
N ALA A 117 10.40 4.65 55.20
CA ALA A 117 11.18 4.25 56.38
C ALA A 117 10.29 4.08 57.62
N VAL A 118 9.33 4.97 57.83
CA VAL A 118 8.32 4.85 58.93
C VAL A 118 7.48 3.61 58.75
N ALA A 119 6.87 3.42 57.56
CA ALA A 119 6.03 2.27 57.27
C ALA A 119 6.76 0.93 57.39
N GLU A 120 8.05 0.89 57.01
CA GLU A 120 8.87 -0.30 57.19
C GLU A 120 9.25 -0.56 58.67
N ALA A 121 9.40 0.48 59.46
CA ALA A 121 9.62 0.32 60.92
C ALA A 121 8.36 -0.25 61.61
N ASP A 122 7.17 0.27 61.24
CA ASP A 122 5.89 -0.23 61.74
C ASP A 122 5.65 -1.70 61.33
N ARG A 123 5.96 -2.05 60.09
CA ARG A 123 5.89 -3.43 59.61
C ARG A 123 6.82 -4.35 60.43
N ARG A 124 8.06 -3.93 60.66
CA ARG A 124 9.03 -4.71 61.46
C ARG A 124 8.54 -4.91 62.90
N ASN A 125 7.97 -3.85 63.53
CA ASN A 125 7.43 -3.92 64.85
C ASN A 125 6.23 -4.89 64.94
N ALA A 126 5.23 -4.74 64.01
CA ALA A 126 4.07 -5.64 63.95
C ALA A 126 4.50 -7.11 63.74
N GLN A 127 5.49 -7.36 62.90
CA GLN A 127 6.03 -8.69 62.66
C GLN A 127 6.65 -9.29 63.92
N GLN A 128 7.46 -8.51 64.66
CA GLN A 128 8.07 -8.97 65.92
C GLN A 128 7.07 -9.25 67.02
N LEU A 129 5.99 -8.43 67.10
CA LEU A 129 4.90 -8.66 68.06
C LEU A 129 4.17 -9.95 67.77
N LEU A 130 3.87 -10.21 66.49
CA LEU A 130 3.22 -11.44 66.03
C LEU A 130 4.08 -12.67 66.35
N GLU A 131 5.39 -12.62 66.02
CA GLU A 131 6.32 -13.71 66.30
C GLU A 131 6.41 -14.04 67.78
N ARG A 132 6.53 -13.00 68.63
CA ARG A 132 6.51 -13.18 70.10
C ARG A 132 5.19 -13.79 70.58
N SER A 133 4.04 -13.33 70.09
CA SER A 133 2.74 -13.86 70.49
C SER A 133 2.54 -15.32 70.03
N ARG A 134 3.00 -15.68 68.83
CA ARG A 134 3.01 -17.07 68.36
C ARG A 134 3.86 -17.99 69.24
N ALA A 135 5.06 -17.55 69.65
CA ALA A 135 5.89 -18.30 70.61
C ALA A 135 5.26 -18.46 71.99
N LEU A 136 4.44 -17.52 72.44
CA LEU A 136 3.65 -17.62 73.67
C LEU A 136 2.41 -18.51 73.50
N LEU A 137 1.78 -18.53 72.34
CA LEU A 137 0.64 -19.42 72.06
C LEU A 137 1.08 -20.90 72.17
N THR A 138 2.25 -21.27 71.61
CA THR A 138 2.81 -22.64 71.74
C THR A 138 3.01 -23.06 73.17
N ARG A 139 3.14 -22.09 74.07
CA ARG A 139 3.30 -22.33 75.55
C ARG A 139 1.95 -22.17 76.27
N GLN A 140 0.82 -22.04 75.54
CA GLN A 140 -0.53 -21.80 76.11
C GLN A 140 -0.61 -20.54 76.97
N ALA A 141 0.26 -19.54 76.75
CA ALA A 141 0.34 -18.32 77.57
C ALA A 141 -0.48 -17.14 76.98
N VAL A 142 -1.10 -17.28 75.83
CA VAL A 142 -1.95 -16.28 75.13
C VAL A 142 -3.11 -16.96 74.43
N ALA A 143 -4.19 -16.24 74.25
CA ALA A 143 -5.35 -16.69 73.48
C ALA A 143 -5.12 -16.62 71.99
N GLU A 144 -5.68 -17.55 71.18
CA GLU A 144 -5.61 -17.61 69.73
C GLU A 144 -6.11 -16.30 69.09
N ALA A 145 -7.22 -15.74 69.61
CA ALA A 145 -7.74 -14.46 69.18
C ALA A 145 -6.71 -13.32 69.22
N ARG A 146 -5.72 -13.37 70.12
CA ARG A 146 -4.65 -12.38 70.17
C ARG A 146 -3.66 -12.54 69.03
N VAL A 147 -3.40 -13.77 68.61
CA VAL A 147 -2.54 -14.06 67.45
C VAL A 147 -3.25 -13.61 66.17
N ASP A 148 -4.56 -13.82 66.05
CA ASP A 148 -5.35 -13.36 64.90
C ASP A 148 -5.37 -11.83 64.81
N GLU A 149 -5.55 -11.13 65.94
CA GLU A 149 -5.48 -9.66 65.98
C GLU A 149 -4.11 -9.15 65.51
N LEU A 150 -3.01 -9.74 65.99
CA LEU A 150 -1.66 -9.36 65.62
C LEU A 150 -1.31 -9.75 64.20
N THR A 151 -1.90 -10.82 63.67
CA THR A 151 -1.79 -11.20 62.27
C THR A 151 -2.44 -10.13 61.39
N ALA A 152 -3.66 -9.70 61.72
CA ALA A 152 -4.35 -8.62 61.02
C ALA A 152 -3.58 -7.28 61.10
N ALA A 153 -2.95 -7.00 62.28
CA ALA A 153 -2.13 -5.80 62.43
C ALA A 153 -0.87 -5.83 61.53
N ARG A 154 -0.19 -6.97 61.48
CA ARG A 154 0.99 -7.18 60.60
C ARG A 154 0.58 -7.02 59.13
N ASP A 155 -0.56 -7.62 58.71
CA ASP A 155 -1.01 -7.54 57.33
C ASP A 155 -1.34 -6.09 56.92
N ARG A 156 -1.93 -5.30 57.81
CA ARG A 156 -2.16 -3.86 57.62
C ARG A 156 -0.83 -3.08 57.47
N ALA A 157 0.12 -3.32 58.36
CA ALA A 157 1.44 -2.66 58.30
C ALA A 157 2.21 -3.04 57.04
N ASP A 158 2.13 -4.29 56.62
CA ASP A 158 2.75 -4.76 55.38
C ASP A 158 2.09 -4.09 54.13
N ALA A 159 0.78 -3.96 54.09
CA ALA A 159 0.08 -3.24 53.05
C ALA A 159 0.45 -1.75 52.99
N ALA A 160 0.61 -1.11 54.15
CA ALA A 160 1.04 0.29 54.25
C ALA A 160 2.50 0.47 53.71
N ALA A 161 3.41 -0.43 54.03
CA ALA A 161 4.80 -0.42 53.53
C ALA A 161 4.85 -0.64 52.02
N ARG A 162 4.04 -1.54 51.47
CA ARG A 162 3.91 -1.70 49.99
C ARG A 162 3.38 -0.45 49.33
N ALA A 163 2.38 0.20 49.88
CA ALA A 163 1.82 1.44 49.35
C ALA A 163 2.86 2.58 49.35
N ALA A 164 3.61 2.75 50.45
CA ALA A 164 4.66 3.75 50.53
C ALA A 164 5.81 3.47 49.52
N ARG A 165 6.15 2.20 49.31
CA ARG A 165 7.16 1.81 48.31
C ARG A 165 6.70 2.09 46.89
N ALA A 166 5.45 1.81 46.55
CA ALA A 166 4.89 2.12 45.25
C ALA A 166 4.91 3.63 44.96
N ARG A 167 4.57 4.46 45.95
CA ARG A 167 4.66 5.93 45.82
C ARG A 167 6.06 6.40 45.55
N LEU A 168 7.05 5.84 46.23
CA LEU A 168 8.48 6.15 45.98
C LEU A 168 8.90 5.72 44.58
N GLN A 169 8.47 4.57 44.11
CA GLN A 169 8.75 4.11 42.75
C GLN A 169 8.13 5.00 41.67
N ASP A 170 6.95 5.57 41.93
CA ASP A 170 6.25 6.45 40.98
C ASP A 170 6.92 7.83 40.85
N LEU A 171 7.85 8.21 41.74
CA LEU A 171 8.68 9.41 41.63
C LEU A 171 9.84 9.25 40.66
N VAL A 172 10.11 8.04 40.17
CA VAL A 172 11.11 7.75 39.16
C VAL A 172 10.37 7.42 37.86
N VAL A 173 10.52 8.29 36.89
CA VAL A 173 9.90 8.11 35.57
C VAL A 173 10.84 7.34 34.67
N THR A 174 10.42 6.19 34.18
CA THR A 174 11.22 5.30 33.33
C THR A 174 10.59 5.10 31.94
N ALA A 175 11.42 4.73 30.97
CA ALA A 175 10.99 4.38 29.62
C ALA A 175 10.24 3.02 29.63
N PRO A 176 8.97 2.95 29.15
CA PRO A 176 8.20 1.69 29.09
C PRO A 176 8.71 0.71 28.03
N PHE A 177 9.32 1.20 26.96
CA PHE A 177 9.96 0.43 25.88
C PHE A 177 11.20 1.16 25.38
N ALA A 178 12.01 0.49 24.56
CA ALA A 178 13.17 1.10 23.92
C ALA A 178 12.73 1.96 22.74
N GLY A 179 13.24 3.20 22.65
CA GLY A 179 12.85 4.13 21.59
C GLY A 179 13.65 5.41 21.62
N GLN A 180 13.29 6.34 20.77
CA GLN A 180 13.87 7.68 20.70
C GLN A 180 12.98 8.66 21.47
N THR A 181 13.59 9.45 22.35
CA THR A 181 12.90 10.52 23.07
C THR A 181 12.62 11.70 22.12
N GLY A 182 11.51 12.38 22.35
CA GLY A 182 11.23 13.65 21.72
C GLY A 182 11.92 14.82 22.44
N LEU A 183 11.40 16.03 22.22
CA LEU A 183 11.87 17.23 22.89
C LEU A 183 11.41 17.26 24.35
N ARG A 184 12.29 17.70 25.23
CA ARG A 184 12.03 17.89 26.64
C ARG A 184 11.07 19.08 26.86
N ARG A 185 10.04 18.87 27.66
CA ARG A 185 9.01 19.88 27.98
C ARG A 185 9.13 20.46 29.37
N VAL A 186 10.09 19.98 30.16
CA VAL A 186 10.26 20.33 31.57
C VAL A 186 11.74 20.62 31.87
N SER A 187 12.03 21.29 32.97
CA SER A 187 13.39 21.64 33.38
C SER A 187 13.69 21.22 34.82
N PRO A 188 14.95 20.95 35.18
CA PRO A 188 15.32 20.69 36.56
C PRO A 188 14.83 21.81 37.48
N GLY A 189 14.33 21.47 38.65
CA GLY A 189 13.71 22.41 39.59
C GLY A 189 12.26 22.80 39.32
N ALA A 190 11.70 22.44 38.16
CA ALA A 190 10.30 22.71 37.85
C ALA A 190 9.38 21.85 38.73
N LEU A 191 8.26 22.44 39.16
CA LEU A 191 7.16 21.71 39.79
C LEU A 191 6.32 21.06 38.68
N VAL A 192 6.11 19.75 38.74
CA VAL A 192 5.23 18.99 37.85
C VAL A 192 4.06 18.42 38.65
N SER A 193 2.90 18.29 38.03
CA SER A 193 1.72 17.64 38.56
C SER A 193 1.51 16.28 37.91
N ASN A 194 0.66 15.45 38.51
CA ASN A 194 0.21 14.21 37.87
C ASN A 194 -0.36 14.51 36.49
N GLY A 195 0.10 13.78 35.45
CA GLY A 195 -0.29 13.97 34.07
C GLY A 195 0.52 15.02 33.29
N THR A 196 1.43 15.76 33.93
CA THR A 196 2.31 16.70 33.21
C THR A 196 3.21 15.95 32.23
N ALA A 197 3.12 16.35 30.94
CA ALA A 197 3.93 15.76 29.87
C ALA A 197 5.41 16.17 30.02
N ILE A 198 6.29 15.20 30.04
CA ILE A 198 7.75 15.35 30.18
C ILE A 198 8.42 15.34 28.79
N THR A 199 8.14 14.30 28.01
CA THR A 199 8.62 14.12 26.64
C THR A 199 7.75 13.10 25.91
N THR A 200 7.97 12.88 24.61
CA THR A 200 7.44 11.71 23.88
C THR A 200 8.50 10.63 23.80
N LEU A 201 8.08 9.39 23.63
CA LEU A 201 8.95 8.25 23.37
C LEU A 201 8.37 7.46 22.21
N ASP A 202 9.15 7.31 21.14
CA ASP A 202 8.73 6.67 19.91
C ASP A 202 9.70 5.53 19.53
N ASP A 203 9.19 4.32 19.39
CA ASP A 203 9.93 3.24 18.73
C ASP A 203 9.81 3.40 17.24
N ILE A 204 10.91 3.85 16.62
CA ILE A 204 10.99 4.13 15.18
C ILE A 204 11.99 3.24 14.44
N ARG A 205 12.55 2.20 15.06
CA ARG A 205 13.41 1.23 14.37
C ARG A 205 12.65 0.49 13.26
N THR A 206 11.38 0.32 13.48
CA THR A 206 10.42 -0.15 12.52
C THR A 206 9.26 0.83 12.51
N VAL A 207 8.80 1.25 11.33
CA VAL A 207 7.67 2.16 11.22
C VAL A 207 6.49 1.45 10.59
N LYS A 208 5.29 1.84 10.97
CA LYS A 208 4.04 1.39 10.40
C LYS A 208 3.54 2.42 9.40
N LEU A 209 3.15 1.97 8.23
CA LEU A 209 2.59 2.78 7.17
C LEU A 209 1.10 2.47 7.07
N ASP A 210 0.28 3.41 7.46
CA ASP A 210 -1.18 3.31 7.37
C ASP A 210 -1.63 3.94 6.04
N PHE A 211 -2.32 3.17 5.22
CA PHE A 211 -2.83 3.62 3.92
C PHE A 211 -4.17 2.95 3.59
N ARG A 212 -4.89 3.51 2.62
CA ARG A 212 -6.23 3.03 2.24
C ARG A 212 -6.22 2.42 0.87
N VAL A 213 -6.85 1.27 0.74
CA VAL A 213 -6.97 0.50 -0.50
C VAL A 213 -8.44 0.42 -0.90
N PRO A 214 -8.80 0.71 -2.17
CA PRO A 214 -10.18 0.60 -2.64
C PRO A 214 -10.77 -0.81 -2.47
N GLU A 215 -12.06 -0.90 -2.15
CA GLU A 215 -12.79 -2.15 -1.97
C GLU A 215 -12.66 -3.11 -3.16
N ALA A 216 -12.55 -2.57 -4.38
CA ALA A 216 -12.37 -3.37 -5.59
C ALA A 216 -11.11 -4.26 -5.58
N ALA A 217 -10.09 -3.91 -4.80
CA ALA A 217 -8.86 -4.69 -4.66
C ALA A 217 -8.91 -5.73 -3.51
N LEU A 218 -9.97 -5.72 -2.70
CA LEU A 218 -10.07 -6.54 -1.48
C LEU A 218 -9.93 -8.04 -1.76
N GLY A 219 -10.48 -8.53 -2.89
CA GLY A 219 -10.39 -9.94 -3.26
C GLY A 219 -8.96 -10.46 -3.48
N SER A 220 -8.00 -9.56 -3.73
CA SER A 220 -6.58 -9.87 -3.93
C SER A 220 -5.70 -9.44 -2.76
N LEU A 221 -6.28 -8.74 -1.78
CA LEU A 221 -5.56 -8.19 -0.64
C LEU A 221 -5.28 -9.28 0.41
N ARG A 222 -4.01 -9.42 0.82
CA ARG A 222 -3.57 -10.42 1.81
C ARG A 222 -2.42 -9.85 2.63
N GLN A 223 -2.25 -10.37 3.84
CA GLN A 223 -1.03 -10.14 4.62
C GLN A 223 0.19 -10.70 3.90
N GLY A 224 1.34 -10.06 4.07
CA GLY A 224 2.60 -10.45 3.43
C GLY A 224 2.80 -9.90 2.01
N LEU A 225 1.83 -9.17 1.43
CA LEU A 225 2.02 -8.51 0.14
C LEU A 225 3.11 -7.44 0.23
N GLY A 226 3.92 -7.34 -0.82
CA GLY A 226 4.98 -6.34 -0.93
C GLY A 226 4.42 -4.94 -1.13
N VAL A 227 5.00 -4.01 -0.40
CA VAL A 227 4.69 -2.58 -0.46
C VAL A 227 5.96 -1.82 -0.82
N SER A 228 5.88 -0.95 -1.80
CA SER A 228 6.90 0.05 -2.13
C SER A 228 6.37 1.43 -1.73
N ALA A 229 7.17 2.21 -1.02
CA ALA A 229 6.77 3.51 -0.54
C ALA A 229 7.83 4.57 -0.88
N LYS A 230 7.40 5.73 -1.37
CA LYS A 230 8.28 6.86 -1.69
C LYS A 230 7.84 8.09 -0.90
N SER A 231 8.81 8.77 -0.29
CA SER A 231 8.55 10.03 0.42
C SER A 231 9.00 11.22 -0.42
N PRO A 232 8.25 12.33 -0.42
CA PRO A 232 8.73 13.59 -1.00
C PRO A 232 10.02 14.11 -0.36
N ALA A 233 10.30 13.73 0.89
CA ALA A 233 11.54 14.09 1.57
C ALA A 233 12.77 13.31 1.01
N TYR A 234 12.55 12.16 0.36
CA TYR A 234 13.59 11.31 -0.23
C TYR A 234 13.16 10.85 -1.63
N PRO A 235 13.14 11.74 -2.64
CA PRO A 235 12.50 11.49 -3.93
C PRO A 235 13.18 10.40 -4.77
N THR A 236 14.46 10.15 -4.56
CA THR A 236 15.25 9.14 -5.27
C THR A 236 15.21 7.76 -4.61
N GLU A 237 14.71 7.66 -3.40
CA GLU A 237 14.73 6.43 -2.62
C GLU A 237 13.35 5.76 -2.58
N THR A 238 13.39 4.44 -2.60
CA THR A 238 12.18 3.62 -2.43
C THR A 238 12.36 2.77 -1.19
N PHE A 239 11.46 2.93 -0.25
CA PHE A 239 11.40 2.11 0.95
C PHE A 239 10.48 0.93 0.69
N THR A 240 10.92 -0.26 1.05
CA THR A 240 10.14 -1.48 0.86
C THR A 240 9.69 -2.04 2.20
N GLY A 241 8.51 -2.64 2.18
CA GLY A 241 7.92 -3.25 3.35
C GLY A 241 6.90 -4.31 2.97
N ILE A 242 6.20 -4.82 3.95
CA ILE A 242 5.17 -5.83 3.77
C ILE A 242 3.89 -5.45 4.51
N VAL A 243 2.75 -5.83 3.95
CA VAL A 243 1.45 -5.72 4.62
C VAL A 243 1.44 -6.60 5.86
N SER A 244 1.25 -5.98 7.02
CA SER A 244 1.20 -6.66 8.33
C SER A 244 -0.24 -6.88 8.81
N ALA A 245 -1.13 -5.94 8.52
CA ALA A 245 -2.53 -6.03 8.94
C ALA A 245 -3.46 -5.37 7.90
N ILE A 246 -4.68 -5.87 7.87
CA ILE A 246 -5.76 -5.35 7.04
C ILE A 246 -6.94 -5.19 7.98
N ASP A 247 -7.58 -4.03 7.98
CA ASP A 247 -8.79 -3.83 8.80
C ASP A 247 -9.91 -4.78 8.35
N THR A 248 -10.69 -5.22 9.29
CA THR A 248 -11.86 -6.08 9.04
C THR A 248 -13.06 -5.32 8.49
N ARG A 249 -13.01 -4.00 8.49
CA ARG A 249 -14.11 -3.13 8.09
C ARG A 249 -13.76 -2.32 6.85
N VAL A 250 -14.74 -2.19 5.98
CA VAL A 250 -14.71 -1.24 4.87
C VAL A 250 -15.38 0.05 5.34
N ASP A 251 -14.72 1.18 5.15
CA ASP A 251 -15.32 2.49 5.39
C ASP A 251 -16.46 2.72 4.39
N PRO A 252 -17.72 2.89 4.83
CA PRO A 252 -18.86 3.01 3.92
C PRO A 252 -18.90 4.34 3.14
N VAL A 253 -18.16 5.35 3.60
CA VAL A 253 -18.10 6.67 2.97
C VAL A 253 -17.07 6.69 1.85
N THR A 254 -15.84 6.23 2.17
CA THR A 254 -14.72 6.25 1.22
C THR A 254 -14.64 5.00 0.36
N ARG A 255 -15.39 3.93 0.68
CA ARG A 255 -15.34 2.62 0.03
C ARG A 255 -13.92 2.06 -0.03
N ALA A 256 -13.18 2.24 1.05
CA ALA A 256 -11.80 1.79 1.18
C ALA A 256 -11.58 1.00 2.47
N VAL A 257 -10.57 0.14 2.45
CA VAL A 257 -10.10 -0.63 3.61
C VAL A 257 -8.79 -0.04 4.09
N GLU A 258 -8.64 0.11 5.39
CA GLU A 258 -7.38 0.53 6.01
C GLU A 258 -6.40 -0.65 6.06
N VAL A 259 -5.19 -0.40 5.60
CA VAL A 259 -4.11 -1.39 5.52
C VAL A 259 -2.89 -0.84 6.23
N VAL A 260 -2.26 -1.68 7.01
CA VAL A 260 -1.02 -1.36 7.71
C VAL A 260 0.11 -2.18 7.11
N ALA A 261 1.15 -1.51 6.63
CA ALA A 261 2.39 -2.14 6.25
C ALA A 261 3.50 -1.81 7.26
N VAL A 262 4.45 -2.70 7.38
CA VAL A 262 5.63 -2.55 8.24
C VAL A 262 6.85 -2.33 7.36
N LEU A 263 7.59 -1.24 7.64
CA LEU A 263 8.81 -0.86 6.93
C LEU A 263 9.98 -0.86 7.92
N PRO A 264 11.10 -1.50 7.59
CA PRO A 264 12.34 -1.37 8.37
C PRO A 264 12.89 0.05 8.26
N ASN A 265 13.43 0.59 9.34
CA ASN A 265 13.98 1.93 9.42
C ASN A 265 15.27 1.94 10.26
N ALA A 266 16.25 1.15 9.84
CA ALA A 266 17.52 0.98 10.57
C ALA A 266 18.30 2.30 10.73
N ASP A 267 18.21 3.17 9.72
CA ASP A 267 18.88 4.47 9.69
C ASP A 267 18.11 5.57 10.42
N LEU A 268 16.93 5.26 10.97
CA LEU A 268 16.04 6.19 11.69
C LEU A 268 15.66 7.45 10.89
N ARG A 269 15.66 7.34 9.55
CA ARG A 269 15.36 8.44 8.63
C ARG A 269 13.86 8.65 8.43
N LEU A 270 13.10 7.58 8.47
CA LEU A 270 11.65 7.63 8.43
C LEU A 270 11.12 8.07 9.79
N LYS A 271 10.31 9.13 9.78
CA LYS A 271 9.74 9.70 11.02
C LYS A 271 8.23 9.58 11.01
N PRO A 272 7.62 9.34 12.17
CA PRO A 272 6.16 9.42 12.31
C PRO A 272 5.61 10.74 11.78
N GLY A 273 4.46 10.67 11.10
CA GLY A 273 3.83 11.81 10.45
C GLY A 273 4.29 12.08 9.02
N MET A 274 5.33 11.40 8.50
CA MET A 274 5.73 11.54 7.11
C MET A 274 4.66 10.99 6.16
N PHE A 275 4.41 11.74 5.09
CA PHE A 275 3.57 11.32 3.97
C PHE A 275 4.34 10.41 3.02
N MET A 276 3.66 9.36 2.52
CA MET A 276 4.23 8.38 1.60
C MET A 276 3.29 8.14 0.41
N ASN A 277 3.87 8.08 -0.79
CA ASN A 277 3.23 7.50 -1.97
C ASN A 277 3.49 6.00 -1.96
N VAL A 278 2.44 5.22 -2.00
CA VAL A 278 2.45 3.77 -1.76
C VAL A 278 2.08 3.04 -3.03
N GLY A 279 2.92 2.11 -3.46
CA GLY A 279 2.60 1.11 -4.48
C GLY A 279 2.43 -0.26 -3.83
N LEU A 280 1.20 -0.74 -3.76
CA LEU A 280 0.88 -2.08 -3.24
C LEU A 280 0.86 -3.09 -4.38
N THR A 281 1.70 -4.11 -4.32
CA THR A 281 1.74 -5.19 -5.31
C THR A 281 0.75 -6.28 -4.91
N LEU A 282 -0.37 -6.40 -5.65
CA LEU A 282 -1.42 -7.40 -5.38
C LEU A 282 -1.07 -8.79 -5.91
N SER A 283 -0.50 -8.85 -7.10
CA SER A 283 -0.08 -10.10 -7.74
C SER A 283 1.01 -9.86 -8.76
N THR A 284 1.90 -10.82 -8.92
CA THR A 284 2.93 -10.82 -9.96
C THR A 284 2.81 -12.11 -10.76
N LYS A 285 2.74 -11.98 -12.10
CA LYS A 285 2.85 -13.10 -13.04
C LYS A 285 4.23 -13.08 -13.66
N GLY A 286 5.02 -14.12 -13.42
CA GLY A 286 6.42 -14.18 -13.84
C GLY A 286 6.64 -14.44 -15.33
N ASP A 287 5.67 -15.07 -15.98
CA ASP A 287 5.74 -15.61 -17.35
C ASP A 287 4.71 -14.97 -18.31
N ALA A 288 4.33 -13.73 -18.04
CA ALA A 288 3.40 -13.04 -18.92
C ALA A 288 4.02 -12.78 -20.30
N VAL A 289 3.24 -13.02 -21.37
CA VAL A 289 3.63 -12.65 -22.74
C VAL A 289 3.49 -11.15 -22.88
N LEU A 290 4.58 -10.47 -23.22
CA LEU A 290 4.67 -9.01 -23.24
C LEU A 290 5.06 -8.51 -24.62
N ILE A 291 4.41 -7.42 -25.05
CA ILE A 291 4.74 -6.65 -26.25
C ILE A 291 4.91 -5.18 -25.89
N ALA A 292 5.64 -4.44 -26.68
CA ALA A 292 5.68 -2.99 -26.57
C ALA A 292 4.28 -2.37 -26.79
N GLU A 293 3.88 -1.41 -26.00
CA GLU A 293 2.58 -0.75 -26.15
C GLU A 293 2.43 -0.04 -27.50
N GLU A 294 3.55 0.44 -28.07
CA GLU A 294 3.61 1.05 -29.42
C GLU A 294 3.22 0.06 -30.54
N ALA A 295 3.26 -1.26 -30.30
CA ALA A 295 2.87 -2.26 -31.29
C ALA A 295 1.35 -2.41 -31.43
N LEU A 296 0.58 -1.87 -30.51
CA LEU A 296 -0.89 -1.98 -30.52
C LEU A 296 -1.52 -1.12 -31.63
N VAL A 297 -2.40 -1.73 -32.38
CA VAL A 297 -3.21 -1.07 -33.40
C VAL A 297 -4.67 -1.19 -33.00
N PRO A 298 -5.27 -0.13 -32.42
CA PRO A 298 -6.67 -0.14 -32.07
C PRO A 298 -7.54 -0.01 -33.34
N LEU A 299 -8.54 -0.87 -33.47
CA LEU A 299 -9.53 -0.80 -34.56
C LEU A 299 -10.92 -1.07 -33.97
N GLY A 300 -11.68 0.00 -33.73
CA GLY A 300 -12.93 -0.06 -32.96
C GLY A 300 -12.66 -0.56 -31.54
N GLU A 301 -13.42 -1.54 -31.09
CA GLU A 301 -13.27 -2.14 -29.75
C GLU A 301 -12.21 -3.24 -29.67
N ARG A 302 -11.60 -3.62 -30.80
CA ARG A 302 -10.63 -4.70 -30.87
C ARG A 302 -9.21 -4.17 -31.00
N GLN A 303 -8.28 -4.91 -30.37
CA GLN A 303 -6.85 -4.64 -30.48
C GLN A 303 -6.22 -5.61 -31.46
N PHE A 304 -5.32 -5.10 -32.29
CA PHE A 304 -4.58 -5.86 -33.28
C PHE A 304 -3.09 -5.59 -33.14
N VAL A 305 -2.30 -6.53 -33.65
CA VAL A 305 -0.85 -6.35 -33.89
C VAL A 305 -0.54 -6.84 -35.30
N PHE A 306 0.57 -6.36 -35.85
CA PHE A 306 1.12 -6.91 -37.07
C PHE A 306 2.28 -7.83 -36.72
N VAL A 307 2.12 -9.12 -36.92
CA VAL A 307 3.18 -10.14 -36.77
C VAL A 307 3.93 -10.25 -38.08
N VAL A 308 5.27 -10.25 -38.02
CA VAL A 308 6.12 -10.46 -39.19
C VAL A 308 6.37 -11.96 -39.36
N ALA A 309 5.78 -12.54 -40.39
CA ALA A 309 6.00 -13.92 -40.80
C ALA A 309 6.39 -13.98 -42.26
N ASP A 310 7.46 -14.69 -42.59
CA ASP A 310 7.98 -14.89 -43.97
C ASP A 310 8.18 -13.56 -44.75
N GLY A 311 8.64 -12.51 -44.04
CA GLY A 311 8.86 -11.20 -44.63
C GLY A 311 7.58 -10.42 -44.96
N ARG A 312 6.43 -10.84 -44.46
CA ARG A 312 5.11 -10.19 -44.61
C ARG A 312 4.51 -9.86 -43.27
N ALA A 313 3.77 -8.76 -43.21
CA ALA A 313 3.01 -8.38 -42.06
C ALA A 313 1.63 -9.06 -42.04
N GLN A 314 1.32 -9.82 -41.02
CA GLN A 314 0.04 -10.45 -40.81
C GLN A 314 -0.70 -9.73 -39.66
N ARG A 315 -1.87 -9.19 -39.96
CA ARG A 315 -2.71 -8.57 -38.93
C ARG A 315 -3.39 -9.66 -38.10
N ARG A 316 -3.12 -9.64 -36.79
CA ARG A 316 -3.68 -10.60 -35.85
C ARG A 316 -4.43 -9.90 -34.73
N ALA A 317 -5.65 -10.34 -34.47
CA ALA A 317 -6.40 -9.87 -33.30
C ALA A 317 -5.76 -10.44 -32.03
N ILE A 318 -5.70 -9.61 -31.00
CA ILE A 318 -5.14 -9.99 -29.70
C ILE A 318 -6.09 -9.60 -28.56
N THR A 319 -6.01 -10.36 -27.49
CA THR A 319 -6.64 -10.01 -26.21
C THR A 319 -5.57 -9.49 -25.28
N ILE A 320 -5.68 -8.22 -24.89
CA ILE A 320 -4.73 -7.59 -23.99
C ILE A 320 -5.12 -7.81 -22.52
N GLY A 321 -4.12 -7.73 -21.65
CA GLY A 321 -4.27 -7.75 -20.20
C GLY A 321 -3.78 -6.46 -19.56
N LEU A 322 -2.86 -6.59 -18.61
CA LEU A 322 -2.28 -5.47 -17.88
C LEU A 322 -1.35 -4.64 -18.76
N ARG A 323 -1.23 -3.36 -18.43
CA ARG A 323 -0.26 -2.43 -19.02
C ARG A 323 0.66 -1.93 -17.92
N GLN A 324 1.96 -1.98 -18.18
CA GLN A 324 2.96 -1.54 -17.19
C GLN A 324 4.23 -1.07 -17.89
N ALA A 325 4.70 0.12 -17.57
CA ALA A 325 5.99 0.67 -18.03
C ALA A 325 6.21 0.58 -19.56
N GLY A 326 5.19 0.90 -20.38
CA GLY A 326 5.27 0.86 -21.85
C GLY A 326 5.17 -0.54 -22.46
N MET A 327 4.90 -1.56 -21.63
CA MET A 327 4.64 -2.94 -22.04
C MET A 327 3.18 -3.30 -21.81
N VAL A 328 2.67 -4.17 -22.66
CA VAL A 328 1.30 -4.69 -22.57
C VAL A 328 1.34 -6.22 -22.52
N GLN A 329 0.64 -6.77 -21.55
CA GLN A 329 0.40 -8.20 -21.49
C GLN A 329 -0.56 -8.61 -22.60
N VAL A 330 -0.20 -9.64 -23.34
CA VAL A 330 -1.10 -10.32 -24.28
C VAL A 330 -1.55 -11.64 -23.65
N ARG A 331 -2.87 -11.80 -23.50
CA ARG A 331 -3.46 -13.04 -22.98
C ARG A 331 -3.64 -14.08 -24.06
N ASP A 332 -3.94 -13.61 -25.29
CA ASP A 332 -4.18 -14.48 -26.44
C ASP A 332 -3.87 -13.74 -27.75
N GLY A 333 -3.42 -14.48 -28.77
CA GLY A 333 -3.20 -13.98 -30.14
C GLY A 333 -1.74 -13.96 -30.59
N VAL A 334 -0.74 -13.93 -29.68
CA VAL A 334 0.69 -14.02 -30.06
C VAL A 334 1.45 -14.97 -29.13
N LYS A 335 2.55 -15.52 -29.64
CA LYS A 335 3.40 -16.45 -28.90
C LYS A 335 4.77 -15.80 -28.61
N PRO A 336 5.42 -16.20 -27.50
CA PRO A 336 6.80 -15.79 -27.22
C PRO A 336 7.73 -16.11 -28.39
N GLY A 337 8.62 -15.17 -28.72
CA GLY A 337 9.57 -15.29 -29.82
C GLY A 337 9.04 -14.83 -31.19
N GLU A 338 7.74 -14.60 -31.36
CA GLU A 338 7.22 -13.97 -32.58
C GLU A 338 7.73 -12.53 -32.68
N ILE A 339 7.84 -12.02 -33.89
CA ILE A 339 8.30 -10.64 -34.16
C ILE A 339 7.06 -9.79 -34.47
N VAL A 340 6.87 -8.71 -33.73
CA VAL A 340 5.75 -7.77 -33.93
C VAL A 340 6.26 -6.39 -34.36
N VAL A 341 5.53 -5.75 -35.25
CA VAL A 341 5.83 -4.39 -35.69
C VAL A 341 5.52 -3.41 -34.58
N VAL A 342 6.52 -2.63 -34.15
CA VAL A 342 6.40 -1.62 -33.10
C VAL A 342 6.18 -0.23 -33.70
N ARG A 343 6.95 0.13 -34.73
CA ARG A 343 6.82 1.43 -35.39
C ARG A 343 6.63 1.25 -36.91
N GLY A 344 5.83 2.17 -37.49
CA GLY A 344 5.45 2.12 -38.91
C GLY A 344 4.13 1.38 -39.16
N THR A 345 3.40 0.99 -38.12
CA THR A 345 2.12 0.28 -38.19
C THR A 345 1.09 0.96 -39.08
N GLN A 346 1.10 2.31 -39.20
CA GLN A 346 0.20 3.10 -40.04
C GLN A 346 0.41 2.89 -41.55
N ARG A 347 1.58 2.41 -41.95
CA ARG A 347 1.93 2.16 -43.36
C ARG A 347 1.78 0.70 -43.76
N VAL A 348 1.51 -0.16 -42.79
CA VAL A 348 1.40 -1.61 -42.94
C VAL A 348 -0.05 -2.00 -43.15
N ARG A 349 -0.30 -2.89 -44.09
CA ARG A 349 -1.58 -3.57 -44.31
C ARG A 349 -1.36 -5.08 -44.24
N ASP A 350 -2.45 -5.79 -44.03
CA ASP A 350 -2.41 -7.25 -44.00
C ASP A 350 -1.83 -7.84 -45.28
N GLY A 351 -0.89 -8.76 -45.16
CA GLY A 351 -0.21 -9.43 -46.26
C GLY A 351 0.90 -8.61 -46.97
N LEU A 352 1.16 -7.35 -46.59
CA LEU A 352 2.15 -6.49 -47.23
C LEU A 352 3.57 -6.96 -46.94
N PRO A 353 4.49 -7.00 -47.95
CA PRO A 353 5.89 -7.28 -47.69
C PRO A 353 6.53 -6.18 -46.85
N VAL A 354 7.24 -6.55 -45.78
CA VAL A 354 7.89 -5.65 -44.85
C VAL A 354 9.37 -6.00 -44.70
N LYS A 355 10.21 -4.97 -44.57
CA LYS A 355 11.59 -5.11 -44.15
C LYS A 355 11.69 -4.68 -42.69
N ALA A 356 11.75 -5.66 -41.81
CA ALA A 356 11.80 -5.43 -40.39
C ALA A 356 13.25 -5.15 -39.94
N GLU A 357 13.47 -4.00 -39.33
CA GLU A 357 14.66 -3.72 -38.53
C GLU A 357 14.34 -4.08 -37.06
N THR A 358 15.11 -5.02 -36.50
CA THR A 358 14.88 -5.49 -35.13
C THR A 358 15.42 -4.47 -34.15
N SER A 359 14.53 -3.87 -33.38
CA SER A 359 14.90 -3.11 -32.18
C SER A 359 15.09 -4.07 -30.99
N PRO A 360 16.05 -3.79 -30.10
CA PRO A 360 16.12 -4.55 -28.87
C PRO A 360 14.75 -4.48 -28.14
N PRO A 361 14.31 -5.58 -27.53
CA PRO A 361 13.07 -5.57 -26.78
C PRO A 361 13.15 -4.49 -25.70
N PRO A 362 12.07 -3.75 -25.45
CA PRO A 362 12.05 -2.78 -24.36
C PRO A 362 12.38 -3.49 -23.05
N THR A 363 13.33 -2.93 -22.33
CA THR A 363 13.80 -3.49 -21.06
C THR A 363 12.63 -3.47 -20.07
N VAL A 364 12.18 -4.63 -19.65
CA VAL A 364 11.26 -4.74 -18.52
C VAL A 364 12.03 -4.24 -17.31
N PRO A 365 11.61 -3.15 -16.64
CA PRO A 365 12.26 -2.75 -15.40
C PRO A 365 12.18 -3.92 -14.45
N ALA A 366 13.34 -4.42 -14.03
CA ALA A 366 13.40 -5.45 -13.00
C ALA A 366 12.67 -4.92 -11.77
N THR A 367 11.52 -5.51 -11.46
CA THR A 367 10.90 -5.32 -10.16
C THR A 367 11.96 -5.75 -9.16
N ALA A 368 12.44 -4.83 -8.31
CA ALA A 368 13.40 -5.15 -7.27
C ALA A 368 12.79 -6.29 -6.45
N ALA A 369 13.24 -7.50 -6.77
CA ALA A 369 13.00 -8.66 -5.93
C ALA A 369 13.78 -8.38 -4.64
N GLY A 370 13.07 -8.15 -3.56
CA GLY A 370 13.65 -8.02 -2.24
C GLY A 370 14.47 -9.27 -1.94
N SER A 371 15.75 -9.08 -1.74
CA SER A 371 16.64 -10.03 -1.07
C SER A 371 16.56 -9.83 0.42
#